data_934de0ee173cba6552fa7d391831a13a
#
_entry.id   934de0ee173cba6552fa7d391831a13a
#
_cell.length_a   1.000
_cell.length_b   1.000
_cell.length_c   1.000
_cell.angle_alpha   90.00
_cell.angle_beta   90.00
_cell.angle_gamma   90.00
#
_symmetry.space_group_name_H-M   'P 1'
#
loop_
_entity.id
_entity.type
_entity.pdbx_description
1 polymer ?
#
loop_
_entity_poly.entity_id
_entity_poly.type
_entity_poly.pdbx_seq_one_letter_code
_entity_poly.pdbx_strand_id
1 'polypeptide(L)'
;MKQTKGAVGYVEQAYALQNKFTTAAVKNKAGQYVEPSLQATSAAASGVTPPEDLRFSTINSDNAQAYPISAVTFLLVWQDMCKAGMQPNQAKLVKNWLGYALGAGQQVAPQLQYAPLPDNIKSEAKAKTAGLQCNGAAISGAAS
;
A
#
# COMPACT_ATOMS: atom_id res chain seq x y z
N MET A 1 -3.37 -9.05 25.20
CA MET A 1 -2.10 -8.44 25.56
C MET A 1 -2.18 -7.59 26.83
N LYS A 2 -3.04 -6.58 26.90
CA LYS A 2 -3.15 -5.72 28.13
C LYS A 2 -3.49 -6.50 29.42
N GLN A 3 -4.17 -7.63 29.32
CA GLN A 3 -4.65 -8.42 30.46
C GLN A 3 -3.75 -9.62 30.82
N THR A 4 -2.74 -9.92 30.00
CA THR A 4 -1.89 -11.09 30.17
C THR A 4 -0.43 -10.67 30.22
N LYS A 5 0.21 -10.79 31.38
CA LYS A 5 1.62 -10.47 31.59
C LYS A 5 2.49 -11.37 30.69
N GLY A 6 3.43 -10.79 29.96
CA GLY A 6 4.33 -11.52 29.06
C GLY A 6 3.73 -11.91 27.71
N ALA A 7 2.49 -11.51 27.41
CA ALA A 7 1.89 -11.79 26.11
C ALA A 7 2.56 -10.96 25.01
N VAL A 8 2.86 -11.62 23.90
CA VAL A 8 3.35 -11.02 22.65
C VAL A 8 2.31 -11.28 21.56
N GLY A 9 2.14 -10.32 20.65
CA GLY A 9 1.21 -10.45 19.52
C GLY A 9 1.60 -9.51 18.40
N TYR A 10 0.89 -9.59 17.29
CA TYR A 10 1.03 -8.68 16.15
C TYR A 10 -0.33 -8.03 15.83
N VAL A 11 -0.27 -6.77 15.47
CA VAL A 11 -1.42 -5.96 15.05
C VAL A 11 -0.94 -4.91 14.07
N GLU A 12 -1.84 -4.32 13.30
CA GLU A 12 -1.53 -3.14 12.49
C GLU A 12 -0.97 -2.00 13.34
N GLN A 13 -0.04 -1.23 12.78
CA GLN A 13 0.57 -0.07 13.44
C GLN A 13 -0.48 0.95 13.92
N ALA A 14 -1.49 1.26 13.07
CA ALA A 14 -2.57 2.17 13.42
C ALA A 14 -3.30 1.70 14.71
N TYR A 15 -3.60 0.42 14.79
CA TYR A 15 -4.25 -0.17 15.96
C TYR A 15 -3.36 -0.15 17.21
N ALA A 16 -2.05 -0.42 17.04
CA ALA A 16 -1.09 -0.36 18.15
C ALA A 16 -1.02 1.06 18.74
N LEU A 17 -0.95 2.08 17.90
CA LEU A 17 -0.88 3.49 18.30
C LEU A 17 -2.18 3.96 18.98
N GLN A 18 -3.34 3.66 18.38
CA GLN A 18 -4.65 4.03 18.95
C GLN A 18 -4.86 3.43 20.35
N ASN A 19 -4.38 2.20 20.55
CA ASN A 19 -4.52 1.51 21.83
C ASN A 19 -3.32 1.72 22.77
N LYS A 20 -2.33 2.53 22.38
CA LYS A 20 -1.11 2.80 23.16
C LYS A 20 -0.40 1.52 23.57
N PHE A 21 -0.24 0.57 22.64
CA PHE A 21 0.55 -0.62 22.89
C PHE A 21 2.04 -0.30 22.77
N THR A 22 2.85 -0.96 23.60
CA THR A 22 4.29 -0.97 23.43
C THR A 22 4.62 -1.83 22.21
N THR A 23 5.39 -1.27 21.29
CA THR A 23 5.89 -1.95 20.11
C THR A 23 7.36 -2.37 20.30
N ALA A 24 7.78 -3.39 19.58
CA ALA A 24 9.16 -3.87 19.63
C ALA A 24 9.94 -3.37 18.41
N ALA A 25 11.19 -2.96 18.62
CA ALA A 25 12.13 -2.84 17.53
C ALA A 25 12.52 -4.25 17.04
N VAL A 26 12.48 -4.47 15.73
CA VAL A 26 12.77 -5.78 15.13
C VAL A 26 14.02 -5.66 14.27
N LYS A 27 14.92 -6.66 14.39
CA LYS A 27 16.17 -6.71 13.64
C LYS A 27 15.86 -6.99 12.17
N ASN A 28 16.28 -6.08 11.28
CA ASN A 28 16.11 -6.20 9.84
C ASN A 28 17.27 -6.95 9.19
N LYS A 29 17.21 -7.17 7.87
CA LYS A 29 18.22 -7.88 7.07
C LYS A 29 19.61 -7.22 7.13
N ALA A 30 19.65 -5.89 7.27
CA ALA A 30 20.90 -5.15 7.45
C ALA A 30 21.47 -5.23 8.87
N GLY A 31 20.83 -5.96 9.78
CA GLY A 31 21.27 -6.14 11.16
C GLY A 31 20.86 -5.02 12.12
N GLN A 32 20.10 -4.03 11.67
CA GLN A 32 19.64 -2.91 12.47
C GLN A 32 18.32 -3.24 13.19
N TYR A 33 18.19 -2.80 14.45
CA TYR A 33 16.93 -2.86 15.17
C TYR A 33 16.11 -1.61 14.83
N VAL A 34 14.99 -1.80 14.15
CA VAL A 34 14.11 -0.72 13.67
C VAL A 34 12.75 -0.80 14.34
N GLU A 35 12.25 0.33 14.82
CA GLU A 35 10.89 0.46 15.36
C GLU A 35 9.87 0.67 14.22
N PRO A 36 8.62 0.22 14.40
CA PRO A 36 7.57 0.48 13.42
C PRO A 36 7.25 1.98 13.37
N SER A 37 7.34 2.54 12.17
CA SER A 37 7.00 3.94 11.88
C SER A 37 6.61 4.09 10.41
N LEU A 38 5.92 5.18 10.07
CA LEU A 38 5.60 5.49 8.67
C LEU A 38 6.88 5.62 7.82
N GLN A 39 7.91 6.20 8.41
CA GLN A 39 9.20 6.40 7.75
C GLN A 39 9.91 5.07 7.47
N ALA A 40 9.93 4.16 8.45
CA ALA A 40 10.52 2.84 8.29
C ALA A 40 9.70 1.94 7.32
N THR A 41 8.39 2.12 7.25
CA THR A 41 7.51 1.46 6.28
C THR A 41 7.77 1.99 4.86
N SER A 42 7.87 3.31 4.68
CA SER A 42 8.24 3.91 3.40
C SER A 42 9.63 3.47 2.94
N ALA A 43 10.60 3.37 3.86
CA ALA A 43 11.94 2.88 3.57
C ALA A 43 11.94 1.42 3.06
N ALA A 44 11.01 0.58 3.53
CA ALA A 44 10.88 -0.78 3.06
C ALA A 44 10.44 -0.87 1.58
N ALA A 45 9.66 0.10 1.11
CA ALA A 45 9.16 0.16 -0.26
C ALA A 45 10.06 0.98 -1.21
N SER A 46 10.91 1.88 -0.70
CA SER A 46 11.67 2.84 -1.50
C SER A 46 12.70 2.21 -2.44
N GLY A 47 13.23 1.03 -2.09
CA GLY A 47 14.21 0.28 -2.89
C GLY A 47 13.59 -0.73 -3.88
N VAL A 48 12.26 -0.82 -3.92
CA VAL A 48 11.57 -1.79 -4.77
C VAL A 48 11.42 -1.22 -6.19
N THR A 49 11.88 -2.00 -7.19
CA THR A 49 11.50 -1.78 -8.59
C THR A 49 10.27 -2.66 -8.85
N PRO A 50 9.07 -2.08 -8.98
CA PRO A 50 7.88 -2.87 -9.15
C PRO A 50 7.91 -3.60 -10.51
N PRO A 51 7.56 -4.89 -10.56
CA PRO A 51 7.39 -5.60 -11.82
C PRO A 51 6.15 -5.10 -12.57
N GLU A 52 6.01 -5.48 -13.84
CA GLU A 52 4.88 -5.04 -14.67
C GLU A 52 3.51 -5.35 -14.05
N ASP A 53 3.36 -6.46 -13.35
CA ASP A 53 2.11 -6.86 -12.71
C ASP A 53 1.92 -6.27 -11.30
N LEU A 54 2.85 -5.43 -10.84
CA LEU A 54 2.88 -4.80 -9.52
C LEU A 54 2.90 -5.78 -8.34
N ARG A 55 3.20 -7.05 -8.54
CA ARG A 55 3.33 -8.05 -7.45
C ARG A 55 4.74 -8.04 -6.89
N PHE A 56 4.93 -7.39 -5.77
CA PHE A 56 6.21 -7.31 -5.06
C PHE A 56 6.01 -7.45 -3.55
N SER A 57 7.12 -7.66 -2.83
CA SER A 57 7.13 -7.74 -1.37
C SER A 57 8.05 -6.66 -0.80
N THR A 58 7.64 -6.09 0.31
CA THR A 58 8.46 -5.17 1.11
C THR A 58 8.96 -5.83 2.40
N ILE A 59 8.60 -7.10 2.61
CA ILE A 59 8.99 -7.85 3.80
C ILE A 59 10.51 -8.06 3.78
N ASN A 60 11.15 -7.69 4.89
CA ASN A 60 12.59 -7.86 5.11
C ASN A 60 13.44 -7.31 3.95
N SER A 61 13.12 -6.09 3.50
CA SER A 61 13.85 -5.40 2.43
C SER A 61 15.31 -5.14 2.81
N ASP A 62 16.16 -4.90 1.80
CA ASP A 62 17.60 -4.66 2.00
C ASP A 62 17.92 -3.27 2.58
N ASN A 63 16.94 -2.38 2.68
CA ASN A 63 17.15 -1.04 3.23
C ASN A 63 17.39 -1.09 4.75
N ALA A 64 18.52 -0.56 5.19
CA ALA A 64 18.91 -0.58 6.59
C ALA A 64 17.94 0.18 7.54
N GLN A 65 17.12 1.08 7.02
CA GLN A 65 16.14 1.84 7.79
C GLN A 65 14.74 1.21 7.73
N ALA A 66 14.57 0.11 6.97
CA ALA A 66 13.26 -0.52 6.79
C ALA A 66 12.83 -1.31 8.02
N TYR A 67 11.56 -1.15 8.40
CA TYR A 67 10.92 -2.07 9.33
C TYR A 67 10.67 -3.41 8.63
N PRO A 68 11.17 -4.55 9.16
CA PRO A 68 11.23 -5.79 8.39
C PRO A 68 9.87 -6.46 8.17
N ILE A 69 8.86 -6.10 8.94
CA ILE A 69 7.50 -6.64 8.83
C ILE A 69 6.57 -5.61 8.18
N SER A 70 7.06 -4.91 7.14
CA SER A 70 6.26 -4.00 6.34
C SER A 70 5.61 -4.74 5.19
N ALA A 71 4.32 -4.48 4.93
CA ALA A 71 3.59 -5.07 3.83
C ALA A 71 2.80 -4.00 3.06
N VAL A 72 2.56 -4.24 1.78
CA VAL A 72 1.69 -3.40 0.95
C VAL A 72 0.29 -3.99 0.86
N THR A 73 -0.70 -3.12 0.71
CA THR A 73 -2.07 -3.52 0.41
C THR A 73 -2.27 -3.50 -1.09
N PHE A 74 -2.72 -4.60 -1.67
CA PHE A 74 -3.02 -4.72 -3.09
C PHE A 74 -4.50 -4.60 -3.36
N LEU A 75 -4.86 -3.84 -4.38
CA LEU A 75 -6.21 -3.77 -4.93
C LEU A 75 -6.24 -4.56 -6.23
N LEU A 76 -7.07 -5.59 -6.27
CA LEU A 76 -7.23 -6.41 -7.47
C LEU A 76 -8.41 -5.90 -8.28
N VAL A 77 -8.15 -5.50 -9.51
CA VAL A 77 -9.16 -5.04 -10.46
C VAL A 77 -8.99 -5.77 -11.79
N TRP A 78 -10.10 -6.08 -12.43
CA TRP A 78 -10.06 -6.63 -13.78
C TRP A 78 -9.57 -5.60 -14.77
N GLN A 79 -8.69 -5.99 -15.71
CA GLN A 79 -8.21 -5.14 -16.78
C GLN A 79 -9.37 -4.61 -17.65
N ASP A 80 -10.35 -5.46 -17.97
CA ASP A 80 -11.61 -5.08 -18.59
C ASP A 80 -12.74 -5.38 -17.60
N MET A 81 -13.13 -4.35 -16.86
CA MET A 81 -14.09 -4.49 -15.76
C MET A 81 -15.49 -4.87 -16.26
N CYS A 82 -15.88 -4.41 -17.45
CA CYS A 82 -17.21 -4.68 -18.00
C CYS A 82 -17.32 -6.11 -18.56
N LYS A 83 -16.27 -6.67 -19.13
CA LYS A 83 -16.23 -8.11 -19.48
C LYS A 83 -16.33 -9.00 -18.24
N ALA A 84 -15.86 -8.52 -17.08
CA ALA A 84 -16.01 -9.20 -15.81
C ALA A 84 -17.39 -8.98 -15.15
N GLY A 85 -18.33 -8.35 -15.85
CA GLY A 85 -19.72 -8.18 -15.39
C GLY A 85 -20.06 -6.84 -14.75
N MET A 86 -19.09 -5.91 -14.66
CA MET A 86 -19.36 -4.59 -14.08
C MET A 86 -20.11 -3.68 -15.07
N GLN A 87 -21.04 -2.87 -14.58
CA GLN A 87 -21.71 -1.87 -15.40
C GLN A 87 -20.76 -0.69 -15.75
N PRO A 88 -20.86 -0.05 -16.94
CA PRO A 88 -19.94 1.02 -17.36
C PRO A 88 -19.81 2.17 -16.37
N ASN A 89 -20.90 2.59 -15.74
CA ASN A 89 -20.88 3.65 -14.73
C ASN A 89 -20.14 3.22 -13.46
N GLN A 90 -20.26 1.96 -13.04
CA GLN A 90 -19.54 1.42 -11.88
C GLN A 90 -18.04 1.33 -12.22
N ALA A 91 -17.67 0.86 -13.39
CA ALA A 91 -16.28 0.80 -13.85
C ALA A 91 -15.63 2.19 -13.85
N LYS A 92 -16.36 3.22 -14.29
CA LYS A 92 -15.91 4.62 -14.22
C LYS A 92 -15.71 5.10 -12.77
N LEU A 93 -16.63 4.78 -11.87
CA LEU A 93 -16.50 5.15 -10.46
C LEU A 93 -15.30 4.45 -9.80
N VAL A 94 -15.06 3.17 -10.07
CA VAL A 94 -13.89 2.43 -9.59
C VAL A 94 -12.60 3.08 -10.11
N LYS A 95 -12.52 3.39 -11.41
CA LYS A 95 -11.35 4.06 -11.99
C LYS A 95 -11.10 5.43 -11.35
N ASN A 96 -12.13 6.23 -11.13
CA ASN A 96 -12.01 7.54 -10.49
C ASN A 96 -11.55 7.41 -9.04
N TRP A 97 -12.07 6.41 -8.30
CA TRP A 97 -11.66 6.13 -6.94
C TRP A 97 -10.19 5.71 -6.86
N LEU A 98 -9.73 4.84 -7.79
CA LEU A 98 -8.32 4.46 -7.88
C LEU A 98 -7.43 5.69 -8.18
N GLY A 99 -7.87 6.57 -9.07
CA GLY A 99 -7.17 7.84 -9.35
C GLY A 99 -7.05 8.71 -8.09
N TYR A 100 -8.13 8.85 -7.32
CA TYR A 100 -8.10 9.55 -6.04
C TYR A 100 -7.15 8.87 -5.04
N ALA A 101 -7.24 7.54 -4.87
CA ALA A 101 -6.40 6.79 -3.94
C ALA A 101 -4.89 6.89 -4.27
N LEU A 102 -4.54 6.94 -5.56
CA LEU A 102 -3.16 7.12 -6.04
C LEU A 102 -2.73 8.59 -6.16
N GLY A 103 -3.65 9.52 -6.02
CA GLY A 103 -3.44 10.97 -6.08
C GLY A 103 -3.60 11.64 -4.72
N ALA A 104 -4.65 12.44 -4.60
CA ALA A 104 -4.95 13.23 -3.39
C ALA A 104 -5.13 12.38 -2.12
N GLY A 105 -5.63 11.16 -2.24
CA GLY A 105 -5.78 10.21 -1.13
C GLY A 105 -4.46 9.86 -0.43
N GLN A 106 -3.32 9.94 -1.13
CA GLN A 106 -2.01 9.71 -0.51
C GLN A 106 -1.67 10.74 0.59
N GLN A 107 -2.24 11.93 0.54
CA GLN A 107 -2.04 12.96 1.57
C GLN A 107 -2.78 12.64 2.88
N VAL A 108 -3.84 11.83 2.79
CA VAL A 108 -4.63 11.41 3.96
C VAL A 108 -3.99 10.19 4.65
N ALA A 109 -3.25 9.38 3.92
CA ALA A 109 -2.67 8.14 4.43
C ALA A 109 -1.88 8.31 5.74
N PRO A 110 -0.98 9.31 5.90
CA PRO A 110 -0.23 9.50 7.14
C PRO A 110 -1.11 9.79 8.36
N GLN A 111 -2.23 10.48 8.18
CA GLN A 111 -3.18 10.77 9.26
C GLN A 111 -3.86 9.50 9.77
N LEU A 112 -3.97 8.49 8.91
CA LEU A 112 -4.51 7.18 9.21
C LEU A 112 -3.42 6.16 9.61
N GLN A 113 -2.18 6.62 9.78
CA GLN A 113 -1.01 5.78 10.10
C GLN A 113 -0.64 4.77 9.02
N TYR A 114 -0.89 5.11 7.75
CA TYR A 114 -0.41 4.39 6.57
C TYR A 114 0.68 5.19 5.86
N ALA A 115 1.74 4.49 5.44
CA ALA A 115 2.82 5.12 4.68
C ALA A 115 2.35 5.42 3.25
N PRO A 116 2.57 6.64 2.73
CA PRO A 116 2.33 6.94 1.33
C PRO A 116 3.20 6.08 0.42
N LEU A 117 2.69 5.77 -0.77
CA LEU A 117 3.44 5.02 -1.77
C LEU A 117 4.62 5.85 -2.28
N PRO A 118 5.82 5.25 -2.46
CA PRO A 118 6.91 5.88 -3.19
C PRO A 118 6.50 6.26 -4.62
N ASP A 119 7.11 7.31 -5.15
CA ASP A 119 6.71 7.89 -6.45
C ASP A 119 6.84 6.91 -7.62
N ASN A 120 7.87 6.05 -7.61
CA ASN A 120 8.04 5.02 -8.64
C ASN A 120 6.88 4.00 -8.64
N ILE A 121 6.48 3.51 -7.48
CA ILE A 121 5.34 2.57 -7.36
C ILE A 121 4.02 3.27 -7.72
N LYS A 122 3.86 4.52 -7.26
CA LYS A 122 2.67 5.32 -7.54
C LYS A 122 2.51 5.63 -9.03
N SER A 123 3.59 5.94 -9.75
CA SER A 123 3.56 6.21 -11.19
C SER A 123 3.18 4.95 -11.99
N GLU A 124 3.75 3.79 -11.66
CA GLU A 124 3.39 2.53 -12.31
C GLU A 124 1.92 2.14 -12.03
N ALA A 125 1.45 2.29 -10.80
CA ALA A 125 0.06 2.04 -10.45
C ALA A 125 -0.91 2.99 -11.19
N LYS A 126 -0.54 4.27 -11.37
CA LYS A 126 -1.31 5.22 -12.19
C LYS A 126 -1.34 4.80 -13.65
N ALA A 127 -0.23 4.36 -14.23
CA ALA A 127 -0.16 3.88 -15.60
C ALA A 127 -1.09 2.66 -15.81
N LYS A 128 -1.08 1.70 -14.89
CA LYS A 128 -2.02 0.56 -14.91
C LYS A 128 -3.47 1.00 -14.79
N THR A 129 -3.77 1.94 -13.91
CA THR A 129 -5.14 2.49 -13.75
C THR A 129 -5.60 3.22 -15.02
N ALA A 130 -4.71 3.94 -15.69
CA ALA A 130 -5.02 4.62 -16.95
C ALA A 130 -5.45 3.63 -18.04
N GLY A 131 -4.81 2.44 -18.09
CA GLY A 131 -5.09 1.38 -19.07
C GLY A 131 -6.35 0.55 -18.83
N LEU A 132 -7.13 0.81 -17.78
CA LEU A 132 -8.37 0.05 -17.49
C LEU A 132 -9.44 0.27 -18.56
N GLN A 133 -10.15 -0.82 -18.91
CA GLN A 133 -11.09 -0.90 -20.02
C GLN A 133 -12.50 -1.29 -19.57
N CYS A 134 -13.46 -0.99 -20.45
CA CYS A 134 -14.83 -1.46 -20.39
C CYS A 134 -15.25 -1.94 -21.77
N ASN A 135 -15.48 -3.25 -21.94
CA ASN A 135 -15.79 -3.91 -23.20
C ASN A 135 -14.78 -3.60 -24.33
N GLY A 136 -13.49 -3.62 -23.99
CA GLY A 136 -12.39 -3.34 -24.92
C GLY A 136 -12.11 -1.85 -25.17
N ALA A 137 -12.95 -0.94 -24.69
CA ALA A 137 -12.75 0.49 -24.81
C ALA A 137 -12.13 1.09 -23.54
N ALA A 138 -11.28 2.10 -23.69
CA ALA A 138 -10.71 2.83 -22.56
C ALA A 138 -11.83 3.53 -21.76
N ILE A 139 -11.78 3.39 -20.43
CA ILE A 139 -12.72 4.07 -19.55
C ILE A 139 -12.36 5.55 -19.50
N SER A 140 -13.27 6.45 -19.89
CA SER A 140 -13.12 7.88 -19.73
C SER A 140 -13.18 8.26 -18.24
N GLY A 141 -12.21 8.99 -17.73
CA GLY A 141 -12.15 9.46 -16.35
C GLY A 141 -10.75 10.00 -16.04
N ALA A 142 -10.65 10.91 -15.09
CA ALA A 142 -9.40 11.54 -14.74
C ALA A 142 -8.42 10.50 -14.18
N ALA A 143 -7.32 10.27 -14.89
CA ALA A 143 -6.05 9.87 -14.30
C ALA A 143 -5.37 11.19 -13.88
N SER A 144 -5.70 11.71 -12.71
CA SER A 144 -5.02 12.88 -12.14
C SER A 144 -4.02 12.47 -11.10
#